data_0273c79b8c1920a7cda11bf61e43ff4a
#
_entry.id   0273c79b8c1920a7cda11bf61e43ff4a
#
_cell.length_a   1.000
_cell.length_b   1.000
_cell.length_c   1.000
_cell.angle_alpha   90.00
_cell.angle_beta   90.00
_cell.angle_gamma   90.00
#
_symmetry.space_group_name_H-M   'P 1'
#
loop_
_entity.id
_entity.type
_entity.pdbx_description
1 polymer ?
#
loop_
_entity_poly.entity_id
_entity_poly.type
_entity_poly.pdbx_seq_one_letter_code
_entity_poly.pdbx_strand_id
1 'polypeptide(L)'
;MKITLKRTPEQVELVKAMASRNRSVAYEAQVALAEFIGPVLAEVLNQAPTVSNLFNSLQFDADDNPSIPLDLYYDIADEDYVRVWSQSHAGGLPSNQVLPTASELKLATYTLDAAVDFDRRYAAKSRMDVVGKTFTRVAQEILLKQERTSATLLMTSLAGASIKTSPLFEDKQIFRTAVADTVLLDDFNKLMTLAKRINTSWIGGTPTTRTRGITDIVCSPEVVGSIRAMAYNPVNTTAALGEAAAAENSNGLAAPEQLRSELYQNAGLDSFMGVNILEFNEMGKGQKFNTSFDTAAGSATYKTFGGARNAAFDGASDEIIVGVDRTRDSLMRVIATDPDSNSEMNLIADDQYSVRQNKIGYYGQIEEGRVVLDNRVLLGLIKGQ
;
A
#
# COMPACT_ATOMS: atom_id res chain seq x y z
N MET A 1 -10.01 9.46 -12.44
CA MET A 1 -8.83 10.21 -12.89
C MET A 1 -8.99 10.57 -14.37
N LYS A 2 -8.74 11.80 -14.79
CA LYS A 2 -8.92 12.25 -16.17
C LYS A 2 -7.91 13.33 -16.50
N ILE A 3 -7.01 13.05 -17.43
CA ILE A 3 -6.06 14.04 -17.96
C ILE A 3 -6.83 14.88 -18.99
N THR A 4 -6.98 16.18 -18.73
CA THR A 4 -7.63 17.11 -19.62
C THR A 4 -6.61 18.10 -20.16
N LEU A 5 -6.29 17.97 -21.45
CA LEU A 5 -5.49 18.97 -22.14
C LEU A 5 -6.34 20.21 -22.40
N LYS A 6 -5.90 21.36 -21.93
CA LYS A 6 -6.57 22.64 -22.20
C LYS A 6 -6.39 22.97 -23.68
N ARG A 7 -7.44 23.50 -24.31
CA ARG A 7 -7.40 23.86 -25.73
C ARG A 7 -6.84 25.28 -25.92
N THR A 8 -5.55 25.44 -25.61
CA THR A 8 -4.83 26.68 -25.92
C THR A 8 -4.39 26.67 -27.40
N PRO A 9 -4.26 27.84 -28.07
CA PRO A 9 -3.82 27.89 -29.47
C PRO A 9 -2.46 27.22 -29.68
N GLU A 10 -1.53 27.37 -28.73
CA GLU A 10 -0.19 26.78 -28.75
C GLU A 10 -0.24 25.24 -28.72
N GLN A 11 -1.04 24.65 -27.83
CA GLN A 11 -1.21 23.21 -27.77
C GLN A 11 -1.90 22.64 -29.01
N VAL A 12 -2.82 23.40 -29.59
CA VAL A 12 -3.49 23.03 -30.88
C VAL A 12 -2.46 23.02 -32.02
N GLU A 13 -1.56 24.01 -32.06
CA GLU A 13 -0.48 24.06 -33.08
C GLU A 13 0.52 22.93 -32.87
N LEU A 14 0.91 22.60 -31.62
CA LEU A 14 1.79 21.49 -31.30
C LEU A 14 1.20 20.16 -31.82
N VAL A 15 -0.06 19.88 -31.50
CA VAL A 15 -0.73 18.65 -31.94
C VAL A 15 -0.87 18.60 -33.47
N LYS A 16 -1.10 19.74 -34.16
CA LYS A 16 -1.08 19.81 -35.62
C LYS A 16 0.30 19.55 -36.19
N ALA A 17 1.35 20.10 -35.57
CA ALA A 17 2.73 19.92 -36.00
C ALA A 17 3.15 18.43 -35.98
N MET A 18 2.66 17.64 -35.01
CA MET A 18 2.87 16.19 -34.97
C MET A 18 2.31 15.47 -36.24
N ALA A 19 1.30 16.02 -36.88
CA ALA A 19 0.76 15.50 -38.13
C ALA A 19 1.42 16.08 -39.40
N SER A 20 2.49 16.87 -39.27
CA SER A 20 3.20 17.46 -40.38
C SER A 20 3.74 16.39 -41.35
N ARG A 21 3.80 16.72 -42.65
CA ARG A 21 4.47 15.87 -43.65
C ARG A 21 6.01 15.88 -43.51
N ASN A 22 6.56 16.96 -42.94
CA ASN A 22 7.98 17.02 -42.62
C ASN A 22 8.25 16.19 -41.37
N ARG A 23 9.10 15.15 -41.50
CA ARG A 23 9.38 14.19 -40.46
C ARG A 23 10.09 14.84 -39.26
N SER A 24 11.06 15.74 -39.48
CA SER A 24 11.79 16.40 -38.40
C SER A 24 10.84 17.24 -37.53
N VAL A 25 9.99 18.05 -38.15
CA VAL A 25 9.01 18.86 -37.42
C VAL A 25 7.97 18.01 -36.69
N ALA A 26 7.56 16.90 -37.29
CA ALA A 26 6.63 15.98 -36.62
C ALA A 26 7.26 15.31 -35.41
N TYR A 27 8.51 14.88 -35.50
CA TYR A 27 9.23 14.25 -34.39
C TYR A 27 9.57 15.23 -33.27
N GLU A 28 10.06 16.43 -33.59
CA GLU A 28 10.29 17.48 -32.59
C GLU A 28 9.02 17.84 -31.81
N ALA A 29 7.87 17.92 -32.49
CA ALA A 29 6.59 18.16 -31.84
C ALA A 29 6.13 16.98 -30.95
N GLN A 30 6.46 15.74 -31.34
CA GLN A 30 6.17 14.56 -30.52
C GLN A 30 7.04 14.54 -29.27
N VAL A 31 8.34 14.82 -29.37
CA VAL A 31 9.28 14.91 -28.23
C VAL A 31 8.82 16.00 -27.27
N ALA A 32 8.51 17.20 -27.78
CA ALA A 32 8.01 18.29 -26.93
C ALA A 32 6.72 17.94 -26.19
N LEU A 33 5.82 17.17 -26.80
CA LEU A 33 4.61 16.70 -26.11
C LEU A 33 4.95 15.63 -25.05
N ALA A 34 5.89 14.74 -25.33
CA ALA A 34 6.34 13.71 -24.38
C ALA A 34 6.96 14.36 -23.13
N GLU A 35 7.87 15.31 -23.31
CA GLU A 35 8.50 16.08 -22.21
C GLU A 35 7.47 16.83 -21.35
N PHE A 36 6.41 17.35 -21.99
CA PHE A 36 5.34 18.03 -21.26
C PHE A 36 4.43 17.08 -20.48
N ILE A 37 4.11 15.91 -21.03
CA ILE A 37 3.13 14.99 -20.43
C ILE A 37 3.79 14.04 -19.42
N GLY A 38 5.07 13.68 -19.58
CA GLY A 38 5.78 12.76 -18.71
C GLY A 38 5.68 13.12 -17.23
N PRO A 39 6.09 14.33 -16.80
CA PRO A 39 6.00 14.75 -15.41
C PRO A 39 4.56 14.80 -14.87
N VAL A 40 3.60 15.21 -15.71
CA VAL A 40 2.18 15.23 -15.33
C VAL A 40 1.65 13.82 -15.08
N LEU A 41 2.07 12.85 -15.89
CA LEU A 41 1.74 11.44 -15.67
C LEU A 41 2.33 10.92 -14.37
N ALA A 42 3.61 11.20 -14.10
CA ALA A 42 4.29 10.80 -12.85
C ALA A 42 3.57 11.36 -11.62
N GLU A 43 3.24 12.66 -11.61
CA GLU A 43 2.50 13.28 -10.52
C GLU A 43 1.14 12.63 -10.29
N VAL A 44 0.43 12.36 -11.36
CA VAL A 44 -0.88 11.74 -11.31
C VAL A 44 -0.80 10.30 -10.80
N LEU A 45 0.23 9.53 -11.17
CA LEU A 45 0.48 8.18 -10.68
C LEU A 45 0.76 8.19 -9.17
N ASN A 46 1.51 9.17 -8.69
CA ASN A 46 1.85 9.27 -7.27
C ASN A 46 0.69 9.75 -6.38
N GLN A 47 -0.23 10.52 -6.93
CA GLN A 47 -1.40 11.03 -6.18
C GLN A 47 -2.59 10.06 -6.15
N ALA A 48 -2.57 8.98 -6.93
CA ALA A 48 -3.68 8.03 -6.97
C ALA A 48 -3.78 7.23 -5.66
N PRO A 49 -4.98 7.11 -5.06
CA PRO A 49 -5.19 6.32 -3.85
C PRO A 49 -5.10 4.82 -4.16
N THR A 50 -3.91 4.28 -4.09
CA THR A 50 -3.61 2.86 -4.35
C THR A 50 -2.89 2.21 -3.18
N VAL A 51 -2.83 0.87 -3.17
CA VAL A 51 -1.99 0.12 -2.22
C VAL A 51 -0.53 0.55 -2.30
N SER A 52 -0.08 1.02 -3.47
CA SER A 52 1.27 1.58 -3.65
C SER A 52 1.59 2.73 -2.69
N ASN A 53 0.60 3.53 -2.29
CA ASN A 53 0.80 4.66 -1.37
C ASN A 53 1.09 4.24 0.08
N LEU A 54 0.92 2.96 0.41
CA LEU A 54 1.36 2.41 1.69
C LEU A 54 2.87 2.26 1.77
N PHE A 55 3.54 2.22 0.62
CA PHE A 55 4.99 2.08 0.53
C PHE A 55 5.66 3.45 0.51
N ASN A 56 6.69 3.61 1.32
CA ASN A 56 7.52 4.82 1.31
C ASN A 56 8.40 4.81 0.07
N SER A 57 8.34 5.89 -0.70
CA SER A 57 9.12 6.02 -1.95
C SER A 57 10.56 6.42 -1.63
N LEU A 58 11.51 5.65 -2.18
CA LEU A 58 12.93 5.96 -2.20
C LEU A 58 13.34 6.12 -3.66
N GLN A 59 13.87 7.28 -4.00
CA GLN A 59 14.36 7.57 -5.35
C GLN A 59 15.83 7.16 -5.46
N PHE A 60 16.21 6.60 -6.59
CA PHE A 60 17.59 6.27 -6.94
C PHE A 60 17.84 6.64 -8.41
N ASP A 61 19.10 6.85 -8.75
CA ASP A 61 19.47 7.13 -10.13
C ASP A 61 19.38 5.85 -10.97
N ALA A 62 18.87 5.96 -12.19
CA ALA A 62 18.64 4.81 -13.08
C ALA A 62 19.90 3.99 -13.38
N ASP A 63 21.09 4.60 -13.23
CA ASP A 63 22.39 3.94 -13.42
C ASP A 63 22.92 3.26 -12.15
N ASP A 64 22.24 3.37 -11.01
CA ASP A 64 22.68 2.83 -9.72
C ASP A 64 21.90 1.56 -9.34
N ASN A 65 22.54 0.69 -8.56
CA ASN A 65 21.88 -0.49 -7.98
C ASN A 65 21.39 -0.16 -6.57
N PRO A 66 20.07 -0.04 -6.35
CA PRO A 66 19.56 0.30 -5.04
C PRO A 66 19.87 -0.81 -4.03
N SER A 67 20.56 -0.45 -2.96
CA SER A 67 20.84 -1.34 -1.83
C SER A 67 20.48 -0.67 -0.51
N ILE A 68 20.05 -1.46 0.44
CA ILE A 68 19.74 -1.00 1.81
C ILE A 68 20.68 -1.73 2.77
N PRO A 69 21.48 -0.98 3.55
CA PRO A 69 22.29 -1.60 4.60
C PRO A 69 21.38 -2.17 5.69
N LEU A 70 21.52 -3.44 5.99
CA LEU A 70 20.72 -4.12 7.02
C LEU A 70 21.18 -3.82 8.44
N ASP A 71 22.32 -3.15 8.60
CA ASP A 71 22.92 -2.80 9.90
C ASP A 71 22.03 -1.92 10.77
N LEU A 72 21.08 -1.20 10.15
CA LEU A 72 20.14 -0.32 10.85
C LEU A 72 18.89 -1.03 11.36
N TYR A 73 18.69 -2.31 11.03
CA TYR A 73 17.47 -3.07 11.31
C TYR A 73 17.64 -4.13 12.41
N TYR A 74 18.61 -3.95 13.29
CA TYR A 74 18.76 -4.83 14.43
C TYR A 74 17.62 -4.72 15.43
N ASP A 75 17.25 -5.86 16.01
CA ASP A 75 16.38 -5.89 17.16
C ASP A 75 17.13 -5.33 18.38
N ILE A 76 16.60 -4.25 18.98
CA ILE A 76 17.20 -3.62 20.16
C ILE A 76 17.27 -4.61 21.36
N ALA A 77 16.45 -5.66 21.33
CA ALA A 77 16.51 -6.73 22.30
C ALA A 77 17.72 -7.67 22.09
N ASP A 78 18.44 -7.54 20.99
CA ASP A 78 19.62 -8.34 20.70
C ASP A 78 20.78 -7.93 21.64
N GLU A 79 21.40 -8.91 22.30
CA GLU A 79 22.45 -8.66 23.27
C GLU A 79 23.71 -8.00 22.67
N ASP A 80 23.88 -8.10 21.36
CA ASP A 80 25.02 -7.54 20.63
C ASP A 80 24.85 -6.08 20.23
N TYR A 81 23.69 -5.46 20.53
CA TYR A 81 23.45 -4.05 20.27
C TYR A 81 24.09 -3.13 21.34
N VAL A 82 23.97 -1.82 21.17
CA VAL A 82 24.56 -0.83 22.08
C VAL A 82 24.04 -1.03 23.51
N ARG A 83 24.93 -1.31 24.45
CA ARG A 83 24.59 -1.50 25.87
C ARG A 83 24.86 -0.20 26.63
N VAL A 84 23.91 0.20 27.46
CA VAL A 84 24.06 1.31 28.40
C VAL A 84 24.33 0.75 29.81
N TRP A 85 25.43 1.16 30.39
CA TRP A 85 25.83 0.71 31.72
C TRP A 85 25.51 1.78 32.76
N SER A 86 24.90 1.40 33.85
CA SER A 86 24.76 2.26 35.02
C SER A 86 25.94 2.02 35.97
N GLN A 87 26.77 3.03 36.19
CA GLN A 87 27.93 2.96 37.05
C GLN A 87 27.73 3.86 38.28
N SER A 88 27.99 3.33 39.48
CA SER A 88 27.98 4.09 40.72
C SER A 88 29.31 4.83 40.96
N HIS A 89 30.40 4.40 40.34
CA HIS A 89 31.74 5.01 40.41
C HIS A 89 32.34 5.11 39.01
N ALA A 90 33.05 6.18 38.72
CA ALA A 90 33.74 6.38 37.46
C ALA A 90 34.92 5.39 37.32
N GLY A 91 34.69 4.22 36.80
CA GLY A 91 35.66 3.15 36.58
C GLY A 91 36.15 2.96 35.15
N GLY A 92 35.84 3.88 34.26
CA GLY A 92 36.16 3.77 32.83
C GLY A 92 34.91 3.88 31.95
N LEU A 93 35.10 4.25 30.68
CA LEU A 93 34.04 4.27 29.71
C LEU A 93 33.78 2.84 29.19
N PRO A 94 32.54 2.35 29.21
CA PRO A 94 32.22 1.10 28.53
C PRO A 94 32.45 1.28 27.03
N SER A 95 33.22 0.40 26.43
CA SER A 95 33.40 0.39 24.97
C SER A 95 32.24 -0.39 24.34
N ASN A 96 31.36 0.30 23.68
CA ASN A 96 30.38 -0.31 22.82
C ASN A 96 30.84 -0.14 21.38
N GLN A 97 30.95 -1.22 20.66
CA GLN A 97 31.23 -1.21 19.24
C GLN A 97 30.02 -1.72 18.49
N VAL A 98 29.45 -0.87 17.66
CA VAL A 98 28.50 -1.33 16.64
C VAL A 98 29.32 -2.08 15.61
N LEU A 99 29.16 -3.40 15.54
CA LEU A 99 29.81 -4.20 14.52
C LEU A 99 29.13 -3.89 13.20
N PRO A 100 29.84 -3.32 12.21
CA PRO A 100 29.29 -3.15 10.88
C PRO A 100 29.07 -4.54 10.30
N THR A 101 27.84 -4.94 10.13
CA THR A 101 27.53 -6.13 9.33
C THR A 101 27.69 -5.78 7.87
N ALA A 102 28.46 -6.53 7.14
CA ALA A 102 28.66 -6.33 5.71
C ALA A 102 27.46 -6.83 4.88
N SER A 103 26.27 -6.91 5.47
CA SER A 103 25.08 -7.41 4.78
C SER A 103 24.27 -6.25 4.20
N GLU A 104 24.24 -6.19 2.89
CA GLU A 104 23.39 -5.30 2.11
C GLU A 104 22.24 -6.09 1.50
N LEU A 105 21.04 -5.57 1.61
CA LEU A 105 19.89 -6.07 0.86
C LEU A 105 19.86 -5.36 -0.50
N LYS A 106 20.22 -6.07 -1.55
CA LYS A 106 20.06 -5.58 -2.93
C LYS A 106 18.59 -5.68 -3.31
N LEU A 107 18.02 -4.57 -3.75
CA LEU A 107 16.64 -4.50 -4.18
C LEU A 107 16.53 -4.89 -5.65
N ALA A 108 15.68 -5.87 -5.95
CA ALA A 108 15.38 -6.22 -7.32
C ALA A 108 14.42 -5.20 -7.92
N THR A 109 14.84 -4.55 -8.99
CA THR A 109 14.00 -3.66 -9.79
C THR A 109 13.39 -4.40 -10.97
N TYR A 110 12.27 -3.91 -11.45
CA TYR A 110 11.61 -4.36 -12.67
C TYR A 110 11.06 -3.17 -13.44
N THR A 111 10.98 -3.32 -14.75
CA THR A 111 10.50 -2.27 -15.63
C THR A 111 9.04 -2.47 -15.97
N LEU A 112 8.26 -1.42 -15.87
CA LEU A 112 6.88 -1.35 -16.36
C LEU A 112 6.87 -0.60 -17.68
N ASP A 113 6.59 -1.31 -18.76
CA ASP A 113 6.57 -0.79 -20.11
C ASP A 113 5.11 -0.58 -20.56
N ALA A 114 4.84 0.58 -21.13
CA ALA A 114 3.55 0.89 -21.71
C ALA A 114 3.75 1.57 -23.07
N ALA A 115 3.24 0.96 -24.12
CA ALA A 115 3.24 1.54 -25.45
C ALA A 115 1.83 1.94 -25.85
N VAL A 116 1.69 3.11 -26.47
CA VAL A 116 0.41 3.59 -26.95
C VAL A 116 0.56 4.26 -28.31
N ASP A 117 -0.39 4.01 -29.19
CA ASP A 117 -0.43 4.63 -30.49
C ASP A 117 -1.83 5.19 -30.81
N PHE A 118 -1.87 6.21 -31.66
CA PHE A 118 -3.11 6.75 -32.22
C PHE A 118 -2.92 7.18 -33.67
N ASP A 119 -4.04 7.18 -34.44
CA ASP A 119 -4.03 7.53 -35.84
C ASP A 119 -3.65 9.01 -36.04
N ARG A 120 -2.71 9.28 -36.93
CA ARG A 120 -2.25 10.62 -37.33
C ARG A 120 -3.37 11.55 -37.76
N ARG A 121 -4.49 11.01 -38.26
CA ARG A 121 -5.67 11.80 -38.62
C ARG A 121 -6.28 12.54 -37.42
N TYR A 122 -6.17 12.01 -36.21
CA TYR A 122 -6.67 12.69 -35.02
C TYR A 122 -5.79 13.89 -34.65
N ALA A 123 -4.46 13.76 -34.78
CA ALA A 123 -3.55 14.88 -34.61
C ALA A 123 -3.79 15.96 -35.68
N ALA A 124 -3.93 15.59 -36.95
CA ALA A 124 -4.20 16.53 -38.05
C ALA A 124 -5.50 17.33 -37.86
N LYS A 125 -6.52 16.73 -37.22
CA LYS A 125 -7.81 17.37 -36.91
C LYS A 125 -7.80 18.03 -35.51
N SER A 126 -6.66 18.10 -34.84
CA SER A 126 -6.51 18.65 -33.49
C SER A 126 -7.52 18.09 -32.47
N ARG A 127 -7.70 16.77 -32.47
CA ARG A 127 -8.57 16.04 -31.53
C ARG A 127 -7.84 15.82 -30.23
N MET A 128 -7.70 16.89 -29.45
CA MET A 128 -7.05 16.87 -28.11
C MET A 128 -7.73 15.90 -27.14
N ASP A 129 -9.03 15.68 -27.29
CA ASP A 129 -9.82 14.75 -26.52
C ASP A 129 -9.36 13.29 -26.69
N VAL A 130 -8.96 12.92 -27.91
CA VAL A 130 -8.44 11.56 -28.18
C VAL A 130 -7.05 11.38 -27.57
N VAL A 131 -6.17 12.36 -27.76
CA VAL A 131 -4.81 12.33 -27.19
C VAL A 131 -4.87 12.26 -25.67
N GLY A 132 -5.64 13.11 -25.01
CA GLY A 132 -5.79 13.09 -23.55
C GLY A 132 -6.38 11.78 -23.01
N LYS A 133 -7.38 11.20 -23.71
CA LYS A 133 -7.92 9.89 -23.33
C LYS A 133 -6.92 8.76 -23.48
N THR A 134 -6.06 8.83 -24.48
CA THR A 134 -5.02 7.82 -24.71
C THR A 134 -4.04 7.79 -23.54
N PHE A 135 -3.51 8.94 -23.12
CA PHE A 135 -2.62 9.02 -21.97
C PHE A 135 -3.31 8.68 -20.65
N THR A 136 -4.58 9.08 -20.48
CA THR A 136 -5.37 8.67 -19.32
C THR A 136 -5.44 7.14 -19.20
N ARG A 137 -5.62 6.45 -20.31
CA ARG A 137 -5.70 4.98 -20.33
C ARG A 137 -4.37 4.33 -19.99
N VAL A 138 -3.27 4.86 -20.52
CA VAL A 138 -1.92 4.39 -20.14
C VAL A 138 -1.69 4.50 -18.63
N ALA A 139 -1.97 5.67 -18.07
CA ALA A 139 -1.84 5.87 -16.62
C ALA A 139 -2.70 4.90 -15.81
N GLN A 140 -3.94 4.65 -16.23
CA GLN A 140 -4.84 3.69 -15.56
C GLN A 140 -4.31 2.25 -15.59
N GLU A 141 -3.75 1.81 -16.71
CA GLU A 141 -3.18 0.46 -16.83
C GLU A 141 -1.90 0.30 -16.01
N ILE A 142 -1.05 1.32 -15.96
CA ILE A 142 0.14 1.33 -15.11
C ILE A 142 -0.26 1.26 -13.63
N LEU A 143 -1.20 2.12 -13.20
CA LEU A 143 -1.71 2.12 -11.83
C LEU A 143 -2.29 0.77 -11.43
N LEU A 144 -3.10 0.17 -12.28
CA LEU A 144 -3.68 -1.15 -12.03
C LEU A 144 -2.61 -2.23 -11.85
N LYS A 145 -1.55 -2.17 -12.65
CA LYS A 145 -0.42 -3.10 -12.52
C LYS A 145 0.34 -2.88 -11.23
N GLN A 146 0.65 -1.64 -10.89
CA GLN A 146 1.32 -1.27 -9.65
C GLN A 146 0.52 -1.66 -8.42
N GLU A 147 -0.79 -1.43 -8.43
CA GLU A 147 -1.70 -1.80 -7.36
C GLU A 147 -1.69 -3.31 -7.11
N ARG A 148 -1.83 -4.09 -8.18
CA ARG A 148 -1.84 -5.56 -8.09
C ARG A 148 -0.51 -6.12 -7.59
N THR A 149 0.59 -5.57 -8.05
CA THR A 149 1.93 -6.00 -7.60
C THR A 149 2.14 -5.65 -6.12
N SER A 150 1.77 -4.44 -5.70
CA SER A 150 1.84 -4.00 -4.29
C SER A 150 0.97 -4.86 -3.38
N ALA A 151 -0.27 -5.11 -3.78
CA ALA A 151 -1.21 -5.92 -3.01
C ALA A 151 -0.75 -7.38 -2.89
N THR A 152 -0.25 -7.96 -3.98
CA THR A 152 0.27 -9.34 -3.95
C THR A 152 1.48 -9.45 -3.02
N LEU A 153 2.40 -8.48 -3.07
CA LEU A 153 3.55 -8.44 -2.16
C LEU A 153 3.12 -8.31 -0.70
N LEU A 154 2.19 -7.39 -0.42
CA LEU A 154 1.62 -7.17 0.91
C LEU A 154 0.96 -8.44 1.46
N MET A 155 0.13 -9.11 0.65
CA MET A 155 -0.56 -10.34 1.04
C MET A 155 0.41 -11.51 1.25
N THR A 156 1.42 -11.65 0.41
CA THR A 156 2.45 -12.69 0.55
C THR A 156 3.29 -12.45 1.81
N SER A 157 3.69 -11.20 2.06
CA SER A 157 4.45 -10.85 3.26
C SER A 157 3.62 -11.05 4.53
N LEU A 158 2.33 -10.72 4.51
CA LEU A 158 1.43 -10.97 5.62
C LEU A 158 1.27 -12.47 5.88
N ALA A 159 1.08 -13.29 4.86
CA ALA A 159 0.96 -14.73 5.01
C ALA A 159 2.22 -15.38 5.63
N GLY A 160 3.41 -14.81 5.33
CA GLY A 160 4.67 -15.21 5.93
C GLY A 160 4.95 -14.61 7.32
N ALA A 161 4.12 -13.70 7.81
CA ALA A 161 4.34 -13.02 9.07
C ALA A 161 4.18 -13.95 10.28
N SER A 162 5.11 -13.88 11.23
CA SER A 162 5.06 -14.63 12.49
C SER A 162 5.57 -13.76 13.63
N ILE A 163 4.96 -13.92 14.81
CA ILE A 163 5.41 -13.26 16.03
C ILE A 163 6.23 -14.25 16.84
N LYS A 164 7.47 -13.91 17.17
CA LYS A 164 8.36 -14.79 17.93
C LYS A 164 8.18 -14.72 19.45
N THR A 165 7.44 -13.76 20.02
CA THR A 165 7.79 -13.33 21.38
C THR A 165 6.68 -13.13 22.39
N SER A 166 5.43 -13.47 22.16
CA SER A 166 4.41 -13.29 23.20
C SER A 166 3.60 -14.56 23.45
N PRO A 167 3.63 -15.11 24.68
CA PRO A 167 2.76 -16.22 25.06
C PRO A 167 1.26 -15.85 25.06
N LEU A 168 0.94 -14.55 24.94
CA LEU A 168 -0.44 -14.06 24.85
C LEU A 168 -1.02 -14.10 23.44
N PHE A 169 -0.16 -14.18 22.41
CA PHE A 169 -0.54 -14.05 21.01
C PHE A 169 0.12 -15.15 20.19
N GLU A 170 -0.24 -16.37 20.41
CA GLU A 170 0.14 -17.59 19.68
C GLU A 170 0.88 -17.33 18.35
N ASP A 171 2.15 -17.05 18.36
CA ASP A 171 3.13 -16.97 17.26
C ASP A 171 2.67 -16.43 15.87
N LYS A 172 1.49 -15.83 15.76
CA LYS A 172 0.94 -15.35 14.48
C LYS A 172 0.37 -13.94 14.59
N GLN A 173 0.69 -13.12 13.59
CA GLN A 173 0.17 -11.75 13.45
C GLN A 173 -1.25 -11.73 12.82
N ILE A 174 -1.79 -12.89 12.52
CA ILE A 174 -3.10 -13.05 11.87
C ILE A 174 -4.01 -13.85 12.78
N PHE A 175 -5.20 -13.33 13.02
CA PHE A 175 -6.21 -14.02 13.81
C PHE A 175 -7.60 -13.87 13.18
N ARG A 176 -8.53 -14.72 13.60
CA ARG A 176 -9.93 -14.69 13.17
C ARG A 176 -10.79 -13.85 14.10
N THR A 177 -11.85 -13.28 13.58
CA THR A 177 -12.87 -12.58 14.38
C THR A 177 -13.49 -13.53 15.42
N ALA A 178 -13.88 -12.96 16.56
CA ALA A 178 -14.46 -13.73 17.65
C ALA A 178 -15.79 -14.41 17.24
N VAL A 179 -16.60 -13.73 16.45
CA VAL A 179 -17.86 -14.23 15.91
C VAL A 179 -17.72 -14.54 14.42
N ALA A 180 -18.33 -15.63 13.98
CA ALA A 180 -18.30 -16.01 12.56
C ALA A 180 -18.93 -14.91 11.70
N ASP A 181 -18.28 -14.60 10.60
CA ASP A 181 -18.72 -13.66 9.55
C ASP A 181 -19.11 -12.25 10.05
N THR A 182 -18.68 -11.90 11.26
CA THR A 182 -18.98 -10.60 11.88
C THR A 182 -17.70 -9.99 12.42
N VAL A 183 -17.51 -8.70 12.18
CA VAL A 183 -16.43 -7.91 12.76
C VAL A 183 -16.98 -7.10 13.92
N LEU A 184 -16.35 -7.19 15.06
CA LEU A 184 -16.73 -6.47 16.27
C LEU A 184 -15.71 -5.37 16.58
N LEU A 185 -16.14 -4.35 17.32
CA LEU A 185 -15.25 -3.30 17.83
C LEU A 185 -14.11 -3.89 18.69
N ASP A 186 -14.39 -4.97 19.43
CA ASP A 186 -13.41 -5.68 20.23
C ASP A 186 -12.30 -6.32 19.38
N ASP A 187 -12.63 -6.81 18.19
CA ASP A 187 -11.65 -7.37 17.27
C ASP A 187 -10.64 -6.30 16.81
N PHE A 188 -11.12 -5.09 16.50
CA PHE A 188 -10.24 -3.96 16.19
C PHE A 188 -9.39 -3.52 17.38
N ASN A 189 -9.97 -3.46 18.58
CA ASN A 189 -9.22 -3.14 19.80
C ASN A 189 -8.09 -4.15 20.06
N LYS A 190 -8.36 -5.42 19.84
CA LYS A 190 -7.37 -6.49 19.97
C LYS A 190 -6.28 -6.36 18.91
N LEU A 191 -6.65 -6.06 17.66
CA LEU A 191 -5.71 -5.81 16.56
C LEU A 191 -4.77 -4.65 16.90
N MET A 192 -5.31 -3.54 17.38
CA MET A 192 -4.51 -2.36 17.79
C MET A 192 -3.60 -2.68 18.99
N THR A 193 -4.10 -3.45 19.96
CA THR A 193 -3.33 -3.86 21.12
C THR A 193 -2.17 -4.76 20.71
N LEU A 194 -2.41 -5.70 19.81
CA LEU A 194 -1.40 -6.56 19.24
C LEU A 194 -0.30 -5.76 18.53
N ALA A 195 -0.69 -4.80 17.70
CA ALA A 195 0.25 -3.89 17.03
C ALA A 195 1.20 -3.19 18.02
N LYS A 196 0.64 -2.66 19.11
CA LYS A 196 1.44 -2.01 20.15
C LYS A 196 2.38 -2.97 20.86
N ARG A 197 1.99 -4.21 21.10
CA ARG A 197 2.81 -5.23 21.74
C ARG A 197 3.98 -5.67 20.87
N ILE A 198 3.74 -5.90 19.58
CA ILE A 198 4.80 -6.21 18.61
C ILE A 198 5.80 -5.05 18.53
N ASN A 199 5.30 -3.83 18.50
CA ASN A 199 6.13 -2.64 18.42
C ASN A 199 7.01 -2.47 19.67
N THR A 200 6.51 -2.84 20.84
CA THR A 200 7.27 -2.75 22.09
C THR A 200 8.47 -3.71 22.08
N SER A 201 8.29 -4.93 21.61
CA SER A 201 9.39 -5.89 21.54
C SER A 201 10.48 -5.47 20.55
N TRP A 202 10.10 -4.84 19.45
CA TRP A 202 11.08 -4.36 18.47
C TRP A 202 11.93 -3.18 18.97
N ILE A 203 11.35 -2.25 19.72
CA ILE A 203 12.05 -1.03 20.18
C ILE A 203 12.75 -1.26 21.52
N GLY A 204 12.73 -2.49 22.04
CA GLY A 204 13.38 -2.80 23.32
C GLY A 204 12.78 -2.03 24.50
N GLY A 205 11.50 -1.67 24.42
CA GLY A 205 10.84 -0.89 25.47
C GLY A 205 11.31 0.55 25.59
N THR A 206 12.00 1.09 24.58
CA THR A 206 12.45 2.49 24.60
C THR A 206 11.26 3.42 24.74
N PRO A 207 11.22 4.32 25.74
CA PRO A 207 10.15 5.28 25.88
C PRO A 207 10.15 6.21 24.67
N THR A 208 9.11 6.17 23.89
CA THR A 208 8.90 7.08 22.76
C THR A 208 7.75 8.03 23.07
N THR A 209 7.82 9.25 22.56
CA THR A 209 6.76 10.26 22.73
C THR A 209 5.46 9.91 22.01
N ARG A 210 5.49 8.92 21.10
CA ARG A 210 4.32 8.41 20.38
C ARG A 210 4.23 6.91 20.52
N THR A 211 3.10 6.44 20.99
CA THR A 211 2.75 5.01 20.93
C THR A 211 2.55 4.64 19.48
N ARG A 212 3.44 3.82 18.95
CA ARG A 212 3.31 3.28 17.60
C ARG A 212 2.19 2.25 17.56
N GLY A 213 1.54 2.11 16.45
CA GLY A 213 0.43 1.19 16.24
C GLY A 213 0.02 1.17 14.78
N ILE A 214 -1.09 0.56 14.47
CA ILE A 214 -1.66 0.58 13.13
C ILE A 214 -1.95 2.02 12.72
N THR A 215 -1.48 2.41 11.55
CA THR A 215 -1.75 3.73 10.95
C THR A 215 -2.84 3.64 9.90
N ASP A 216 -2.87 2.51 9.18
CA ASP A 216 -3.78 2.31 8.07
C ASP A 216 -4.41 0.90 8.14
N ILE A 217 -5.69 0.81 7.82
CA ILE A 217 -6.43 -0.44 7.66
C ILE A 217 -6.84 -0.56 6.20
N VAL A 218 -6.45 -1.64 5.59
CA VAL A 218 -6.83 -2.00 4.22
C VAL A 218 -7.93 -3.03 4.28
N CYS A 219 -9.08 -2.73 3.71
CA CYS A 219 -10.25 -3.60 3.78
C CYS A 219 -11.16 -3.48 2.56
N SER A 220 -12.14 -4.37 2.48
CA SER A 220 -13.17 -4.39 1.46
C SER A 220 -14.32 -3.41 1.75
N PRO A 221 -15.15 -3.09 0.75
CA PRO A 221 -16.38 -2.33 0.93
C PRO A 221 -17.35 -2.96 1.93
N GLU A 222 -17.40 -4.29 2.02
CA GLU A 222 -18.26 -5.04 2.93
C GLU A 222 -17.83 -4.86 4.39
N VAL A 223 -16.54 -4.78 4.65
CA VAL A 223 -16.01 -4.49 5.99
C VAL A 223 -16.32 -3.05 6.38
N VAL A 224 -16.14 -2.10 5.46
CA VAL A 224 -16.52 -0.70 5.67
C VAL A 224 -18.02 -0.60 5.99
N GLY A 225 -18.86 -1.35 5.27
CA GLY A 225 -20.29 -1.48 5.59
C GLY A 225 -20.55 -2.02 6.99
N SER A 226 -19.77 -3.02 7.43
CA SER A 226 -19.86 -3.58 8.78
C SER A 226 -19.46 -2.56 9.85
N ILE A 227 -18.40 -1.76 9.60
CA ILE A 227 -17.98 -0.68 10.50
C ILE A 227 -19.05 0.39 10.61
N ARG A 228 -19.68 0.78 9.51
CA ARG A 228 -20.81 1.73 9.54
C ARG A 228 -21.99 1.18 10.36
N ALA A 229 -22.29 -0.12 10.24
CA ALA A 229 -23.35 -0.77 11.00
C ALA A 229 -23.10 -0.75 12.51
N MET A 230 -21.84 -0.74 12.96
CA MET A 230 -21.49 -0.63 14.39
C MET A 230 -21.98 0.68 15.00
N ALA A 231 -22.14 1.75 14.22
CA ALA A 231 -22.69 3.02 14.70
C ALA A 231 -24.17 2.92 15.07
N TYR A 232 -24.90 2.03 14.42
CA TYR A 232 -26.32 1.79 14.68
C TYR A 232 -26.57 0.78 15.80
N ASN A 233 -25.66 -0.18 15.93
CA ASN A 233 -25.76 -1.25 16.91
C ASN A 233 -24.53 -1.21 17.84
N PRO A 234 -24.52 -0.33 18.85
CA PRO A 234 -23.42 -0.25 19.79
C PRO A 234 -23.32 -1.57 20.56
N VAL A 235 -22.41 -2.40 20.14
CA VAL A 235 -22.10 -3.63 20.86
C VAL A 235 -21.37 -3.25 22.12
N ASN A 236 -21.94 -3.50 23.28
CA ASN A 236 -21.20 -3.44 24.53
C ASN A 236 -20.13 -4.52 24.50
N THR A 237 -18.91 -4.12 24.28
CA THR A 237 -17.75 -5.00 24.07
C THR A 237 -17.37 -5.84 25.29
N THR A 238 -17.93 -5.51 26.45
CA THR A 238 -17.69 -6.24 27.71
C THR A 238 -18.78 -7.24 28.05
N ALA A 239 -19.87 -7.31 27.29
CA ALA A 239 -20.85 -8.37 27.47
C ALA A 239 -20.24 -9.72 27.03
N ALA A 240 -20.20 -10.61 27.97
CA ALA A 240 -19.53 -11.91 27.90
C ALA A 240 -19.57 -12.58 26.53
N LEU A 241 -18.42 -12.80 25.99
CA LEU A 241 -18.18 -13.77 24.93
C LEU A 241 -18.74 -15.12 25.37
N GLY A 242 -19.94 -15.47 24.99
CA GLY A 242 -20.41 -16.82 25.20
C GLY A 242 -21.87 -17.03 25.52
N GLU A 243 -22.65 -16.01 25.74
CA GLU A 243 -24.08 -16.23 25.96
C GLU A 243 -24.95 -15.44 24.99
N ALA A 244 -25.92 -16.14 24.44
CA ALA A 244 -27.01 -15.61 23.64
C ALA A 244 -27.91 -14.59 24.40
N ALA A 245 -27.47 -14.14 25.55
CA ALA A 245 -28.14 -13.16 26.40
C ALA A 245 -28.17 -11.73 25.82
N ALA A 246 -27.47 -11.49 24.74
CA ALA A 246 -27.50 -10.20 24.07
C ALA A 246 -28.82 -9.90 23.35
N ALA A 247 -29.66 -10.89 23.14
CA ALA A 247 -30.94 -10.69 22.42
C ALA A 247 -32.08 -10.14 23.31
N GLU A 248 -32.03 -10.33 24.61
CA GLU A 248 -33.12 -9.98 25.49
C GLU A 248 -32.97 -8.68 26.29
N ASN A 249 -31.75 -8.16 26.42
CA ASN A 249 -31.45 -6.88 27.08
C ASN A 249 -30.82 -5.85 26.15
N SER A 250 -31.38 -5.71 24.98
CA SER A 250 -31.00 -4.65 24.02
C SER A 250 -31.61 -3.30 24.38
N ASN A 251 -31.56 -2.90 25.64
CA ASN A 251 -31.51 -1.49 25.96
C ASN A 251 -30.13 -0.97 25.63
N GLY A 252 -29.77 -1.09 24.33
CA GLY A 252 -28.53 -0.69 23.80
C GLY A 252 -28.25 0.76 24.10
N LEU A 253 -27.30 1.02 24.97
CA LEU A 253 -26.67 2.32 25.05
C LEU A 253 -26.16 2.65 23.64
N ALA A 254 -26.79 3.62 23.02
CA ALA A 254 -26.34 4.12 21.73
C ALA A 254 -24.84 4.45 21.80
N ALA A 255 -24.12 4.19 20.74
CA ALA A 255 -22.73 4.61 20.66
C ALA A 255 -22.61 6.09 21.04
N PRO A 256 -21.53 6.50 21.72
CA PRO A 256 -21.32 7.92 22.07
C PRO A 256 -21.56 8.80 20.85
N GLU A 257 -22.20 9.93 21.06
CA GLU A 257 -22.62 10.82 19.96
C GLU A 257 -21.45 11.28 19.10
N GLN A 258 -20.26 11.41 19.69
CA GLN A 258 -19.03 11.68 18.96
C GLN A 258 -18.66 10.56 17.97
N LEU A 259 -18.71 9.31 18.38
CA LEU A 259 -18.45 8.18 17.49
C LEU A 259 -19.50 8.08 16.38
N ARG A 260 -20.75 8.34 16.71
CA ARG A 260 -21.84 8.38 15.72
C ARG A 260 -21.66 9.52 14.74
N SER A 261 -21.33 10.72 15.20
CA SER A 261 -21.10 11.87 14.33
C SER A 261 -19.88 11.66 13.42
N GLU A 262 -18.81 11.07 13.92
CA GLU A 262 -17.61 10.75 13.15
C GLU A 262 -17.92 9.74 12.04
N LEU A 263 -18.66 8.68 12.34
CA LEU A 263 -19.09 7.69 11.36
C LEU A 263 -20.10 8.23 10.33
N TYR A 264 -20.92 9.22 10.72
CA TYR A 264 -21.92 9.81 9.82
C TYR A 264 -21.40 10.99 8.99
N GLN A 265 -20.48 11.77 9.53
CA GLN A 265 -19.90 12.91 8.81
C GLN A 265 -18.98 12.47 7.67
N ASN A 266 -18.31 11.34 7.85
CA ASN A 266 -17.46 10.73 6.84
C ASN A 266 -18.22 9.63 6.10
N ALA A 267 -19.04 10.01 5.12
CA ALA A 267 -19.77 9.05 4.29
C ALA A 267 -18.85 8.06 3.55
N GLY A 268 -17.56 8.40 3.42
CA GLY A 268 -16.50 7.55 2.89
C GLY A 268 -15.65 6.84 3.93
N LEU A 269 -15.83 7.07 5.24
CA LEU A 269 -15.00 6.52 6.31
C LEU A 269 -13.49 6.63 6.02
N ASP A 270 -12.98 7.85 5.96
CA ASP A 270 -11.54 8.08 5.78
C ASP A 270 -10.73 7.66 7.02
N SER A 271 -11.33 7.70 8.22
CA SER A 271 -10.68 7.29 9.46
C SER A 271 -11.65 6.63 10.44
N PHE A 272 -11.15 5.66 11.21
CA PHE A 272 -11.85 4.98 12.27
C PHE A 272 -10.92 4.75 13.46
N MET A 273 -11.30 5.20 14.66
CA MET A 273 -10.47 5.11 15.86
C MET A 273 -9.06 5.72 15.71
N GLY A 274 -8.93 6.76 14.90
CA GLY A 274 -7.64 7.42 14.62
C GLY A 274 -6.73 6.68 13.63
N VAL A 275 -7.26 5.68 12.93
CA VAL A 275 -6.58 4.91 11.89
C VAL A 275 -7.23 5.21 10.55
N ASN A 276 -6.44 5.41 9.50
CA ASN A 276 -6.96 5.62 8.16
C ASN A 276 -7.53 4.32 7.60
N ILE A 277 -8.66 4.41 6.91
CA ILE A 277 -9.26 3.28 6.21
C ILE A 277 -9.04 3.44 4.72
N LEU A 278 -8.46 2.40 4.11
CA LEU A 278 -8.28 2.29 2.68
C LEU A 278 -9.21 1.19 2.15
N GLU A 279 -10.21 1.61 1.39
CA GLU A 279 -11.19 0.71 0.78
C GLU A 279 -10.77 0.30 -0.62
N PHE A 280 -10.67 -1.01 -0.86
CA PHE A 280 -10.34 -1.55 -2.18
C PHE A 280 -11.39 -2.54 -2.68
N ASN A 281 -11.84 -2.31 -3.91
CA ASN A 281 -12.84 -3.16 -4.56
C ASN A 281 -12.32 -4.56 -4.93
N GLU A 282 -11.02 -4.74 -5.07
CA GLU A 282 -10.39 -6.04 -5.36
C GLU A 282 -10.12 -6.86 -4.07
N MET A 283 -10.50 -6.34 -2.88
CA MET A 283 -10.57 -7.08 -1.61
C MET A 283 -12.00 -7.58 -1.36
N GLY A 284 -12.12 -8.68 -0.63
CA GLY A 284 -13.41 -9.29 -0.28
C GLY A 284 -13.50 -10.75 -0.69
N LYS A 285 -14.60 -11.39 -0.34
CA LYS A 285 -14.86 -12.80 -0.63
C LYS A 285 -14.81 -13.09 -2.13
N GLY A 286 -13.97 -14.05 -2.55
CA GLY A 286 -13.80 -14.42 -3.96
C GLY A 286 -13.07 -13.38 -4.81
N GLN A 287 -12.59 -12.28 -4.23
CA GLN A 287 -11.87 -11.25 -4.95
C GLN A 287 -10.36 -11.57 -5.07
N LYS A 288 -9.69 -10.83 -5.93
CA LYS A 288 -8.34 -11.13 -6.38
C LYS A 288 -7.29 -11.09 -5.26
N PHE A 289 -7.38 -10.11 -4.35
CA PHE A 289 -6.41 -9.98 -3.27
C PHE A 289 -6.60 -11.07 -2.21
N ASN A 290 -7.84 -11.46 -1.92
CA ASN A 290 -8.13 -12.63 -1.09
C ASN A 290 -7.55 -13.91 -1.67
N THR A 291 -7.70 -14.12 -2.99
CA THR A 291 -7.12 -15.30 -3.67
C THR A 291 -5.59 -15.28 -3.61
N SER A 292 -4.96 -14.09 -3.70
CA SER A 292 -3.51 -13.96 -3.55
C SER A 292 -3.04 -14.33 -2.14
N PHE A 293 -3.79 -13.91 -1.12
CA PHE A 293 -3.51 -14.29 0.27
C PHE A 293 -3.71 -15.78 0.50
N ASP A 294 -4.79 -16.35 0.00
CA ASP A 294 -5.10 -17.79 0.09
C ASP A 294 -3.99 -18.65 -0.53
N THR A 295 -3.55 -18.26 -1.73
CA THR A 295 -2.43 -18.93 -2.41
C THR A 295 -1.14 -18.86 -1.59
N ALA A 296 -0.85 -17.73 -0.96
CA ALA A 296 0.34 -17.52 -0.15
C ALA A 296 0.25 -18.23 1.22
N ALA A 297 -0.94 -18.25 1.82
CA ALA A 297 -1.20 -18.88 3.11
C ALA A 297 -1.20 -20.43 3.01
N GLY A 298 -1.62 -20.97 1.86
CA GLY A 298 -1.69 -22.41 1.63
C GLY A 298 -2.57 -23.12 2.66
N SER A 299 -2.02 -24.12 3.36
CA SER A 299 -2.74 -24.88 4.39
C SER A 299 -2.60 -24.31 5.81
N ALA A 300 -2.11 -23.08 5.97
CA ALA A 300 -1.96 -22.46 7.29
C ALA A 300 -3.32 -22.26 7.96
N THR A 301 -3.38 -22.59 9.25
CA THR A 301 -4.59 -22.40 10.06
C THR A 301 -4.45 -21.19 10.97
N TYR A 302 -5.55 -20.45 11.14
CA TYR A 302 -5.60 -19.22 11.93
C TYR A 302 -6.62 -19.37 13.05
N LYS A 303 -6.23 -18.97 14.26
CA LYS A 303 -7.07 -19.06 15.45
C LYS A 303 -7.79 -17.76 15.74
N THR A 304 -8.91 -17.84 16.44
CA THR A 304 -9.54 -16.68 17.07
C THR A 304 -8.69 -16.19 18.25
N PHE A 305 -8.83 -14.94 18.61
CA PHE A 305 -8.31 -14.41 19.85
C PHE A 305 -8.92 -15.20 21.04
N GLY A 306 -8.11 -16.00 21.71
CA GLY A 306 -8.58 -16.92 22.75
C GLY A 306 -8.80 -18.37 22.30
N GLY A 307 -8.48 -18.71 21.05
CA GLY A 307 -8.32 -20.08 20.59
C GLY A 307 -9.61 -20.90 20.37
N ALA A 308 -10.79 -20.28 20.43
CA ALA A 308 -12.06 -21.00 20.32
C ALA A 308 -12.32 -21.62 18.95
N ARG A 309 -11.81 -21.01 17.90
CA ARG A 309 -11.92 -21.54 16.51
C ARG A 309 -10.53 -21.54 15.87
N ASN A 310 -10.28 -22.57 15.07
CA ASN A 310 -9.05 -22.69 14.29
C ASN A 310 -9.41 -23.28 12.93
N ALA A 311 -9.19 -22.54 11.86
CA ALA A 311 -9.48 -23.00 10.51
C ALA A 311 -8.48 -22.40 9.50
N ALA A 312 -8.31 -23.10 8.38
CA ALA A 312 -7.56 -22.55 7.25
C ALA A 312 -8.32 -21.37 6.64
N PHE A 313 -7.61 -20.49 5.98
CA PHE A 313 -8.22 -19.43 5.20
C PHE A 313 -8.76 -20.00 3.88
N ASP A 314 -9.95 -19.57 3.51
CA ASP A 314 -10.56 -19.89 2.22
C ASP A 314 -10.93 -18.59 1.52
N GLY A 315 -10.21 -18.25 0.45
CA GLY A 315 -10.41 -17.00 -0.29
C GLY A 315 -11.82 -16.79 -0.85
N ALA A 316 -12.64 -17.84 -0.96
CA ALA A 316 -14.01 -17.76 -1.45
C ALA A 316 -15.03 -17.41 -0.36
N SER A 317 -14.80 -17.87 0.87
CA SER A 317 -15.74 -17.71 2.00
C SER A 317 -15.28 -16.75 3.08
N ASP A 318 -13.97 -16.62 3.25
CA ASP A 318 -13.34 -15.74 4.23
C ASP A 318 -12.93 -14.41 3.60
N GLU A 319 -12.70 -13.42 4.44
CA GLU A 319 -12.28 -12.07 4.04
C GLU A 319 -11.14 -11.61 4.95
N ILE A 320 -10.06 -11.09 4.35
CA ILE A 320 -8.90 -10.58 5.08
C ILE A 320 -8.97 -9.06 5.23
N ILE A 321 -8.69 -8.58 6.42
CA ILE A 321 -8.50 -7.17 6.76
C ILE A 321 -7.03 -7.02 7.14
N VAL A 322 -6.33 -6.04 6.57
CA VAL A 322 -4.90 -5.84 6.80
C VAL A 322 -4.68 -4.54 7.55
N GLY A 323 -4.08 -4.63 8.72
CA GLY A 323 -3.55 -3.48 9.46
C GLY A 323 -2.11 -3.25 9.10
N VAL A 324 -1.75 -2.00 8.85
CA VAL A 324 -0.40 -1.58 8.43
C VAL A 324 0.12 -0.50 9.36
N ASP A 325 1.38 -0.62 9.80
CA ASP A 325 2.11 0.43 10.50
C ASP A 325 3.11 1.09 9.55
N ARG A 326 2.77 2.30 9.07
CA ARG A 326 3.63 3.09 8.17
C ARG A 326 4.69 3.91 8.90
N THR A 327 4.65 3.99 10.21
CA THR A 327 5.63 4.78 10.97
C THR A 327 7.03 4.19 10.94
N ARG A 328 7.15 2.97 10.45
CA ARG A 328 8.41 2.27 10.23
C ARG A 328 8.65 2.17 8.73
N ASP A 329 9.83 2.53 8.30
CA ASP A 329 10.25 2.50 6.90
C ASP A 329 10.51 1.06 6.41
N SER A 330 9.56 0.16 6.70
CA SER A 330 9.67 -1.27 6.34
C SER A 330 9.00 -1.58 5.01
N LEU A 331 8.01 -0.81 4.63
CA LEU A 331 7.35 -0.91 3.31
C LEU A 331 8.03 0.10 2.39
N MET A 332 8.90 -0.35 1.52
CA MET A 332 9.67 0.52 0.65
C MET A 332 9.36 0.26 -0.82
N ARG A 333 9.20 1.34 -1.55
CA ARG A 333 9.13 1.39 -3.01
C ARG A 333 10.33 2.17 -3.51
N VAL A 334 11.19 1.52 -4.26
CA VAL A 334 12.30 2.18 -4.95
C VAL A 334 11.89 2.52 -6.36
N ILE A 335 12.16 3.73 -6.78
CA ILE A 335 11.81 4.25 -8.11
C ILE A 335 13.05 4.87 -8.72
N ALA A 336 13.38 4.44 -9.94
CA ALA A 336 14.43 5.06 -10.71
C ALA A 336 13.98 6.44 -11.20
N THR A 337 14.86 7.42 -11.04
CA THR A 337 14.70 8.74 -11.64
C THR A 337 15.71 8.88 -12.76
N ASP A 338 15.25 9.37 -13.89
CA ASP A 338 16.14 9.68 -15.00
C ASP A 338 16.94 10.96 -14.65
N PRO A 339 18.28 10.92 -14.63
CA PRO A 339 19.12 12.06 -14.27
C PRO A 339 18.93 13.27 -15.19
N ASP A 340 18.54 13.07 -16.44
CA ASP A 340 18.38 14.14 -17.42
C ASP A 340 17.03 14.88 -17.27
N SER A 341 15.95 14.15 -17.07
CA SER A 341 14.60 14.71 -16.98
C SER A 341 14.09 14.89 -15.54
N ASN A 342 14.79 14.32 -14.55
CA ASN A 342 14.36 14.23 -13.15
C ASN A 342 12.91 13.72 -13.01
N SER A 343 12.49 12.85 -13.93
CA SER A 343 11.17 12.27 -13.99
C SER A 343 11.23 10.78 -13.64
N GLU A 344 10.24 10.31 -12.88
CA GLU A 344 10.06 8.90 -12.56
C GLU A 344 9.51 8.10 -13.76
N MET A 345 8.92 8.78 -14.72
CA MET A 345 8.38 8.19 -15.93
C MET A 345 9.12 8.73 -17.14
N ASN A 346 9.81 7.85 -17.84
CA ASN A 346 10.42 8.17 -19.11
C ASN A 346 9.40 7.94 -20.25
N LEU A 347 8.99 9.00 -20.92
CA LEU A 347 8.06 8.94 -22.05
C LEU A 347 8.80 9.31 -23.34
N ILE A 348 8.97 8.34 -24.21
CA ILE A 348 9.72 8.47 -25.46
C ILE A 348 8.76 8.49 -26.64
N ALA A 349 8.99 9.41 -27.58
CA ALA A 349 8.27 9.44 -28.85
C ALA A 349 8.79 8.33 -29.79
N ASP A 350 7.89 7.49 -30.30
CA ASP A 350 8.22 6.44 -31.25
C ASP A 350 7.92 6.87 -32.67
N ASP A 351 8.99 7.04 -33.47
CA ASP A 351 8.89 7.47 -34.86
C ASP A 351 8.66 6.30 -35.86
N GLN A 352 8.86 5.07 -35.45
CA GLN A 352 8.72 3.89 -36.31
C GLN A 352 7.27 3.66 -36.75
N TYR A 353 6.29 3.94 -35.90
CA TYR A 353 4.87 3.84 -36.24
C TYR A 353 4.45 4.84 -37.31
N SER A 354 5.06 6.02 -37.34
CA SER A 354 4.72 7.06 -38.33
C SER A 354 5.05 6.66 -39.75
N VAL A 355 6.10 5.85 -39.95
CA VAL A 355 6.58 5.43 -41.27
C VAL A 355 5.80 4.24 -41.83
N ARG A 356 5.48 3.26 -40.94
CA ARG A 356 4.87 2.00 -41.40
C ARG A 356 3.34 1.99 -41.35
N GLN A 357 2.74 2.68 -40.37
CA GLN A 357 1.31 2.54 -40.08
C GLN A 357 0.52 3.86 -40.11
N ASN A 358 1.17 4.99 -40.42
CA ASN A 358 0.57 6.34 -40.37
C ASN A 358 -0.03 6.66 -38.97
N LYS A 359 0.62 6.20 -37.93
CA LYS A 359 0.26 6.39 -36.51
C LYS A 359 1.33 7.20 -35.80
N ILE A 360 0.95 7.77 -34.67
CA ILE A 360 1.84 8.44 -33.74
C ILE A 360 1.90 7.55 -32.51
N GLY A 361 3.11 7.12 -32.13
CA GLY A 361 3.35 6.24 -31.00
C GLY A 361 4.13 6.91 -29.89
N TYR A 362 3.89 6.47 -28.66
CA TYR A 362 4.64 6.80 -27.47
C TYR A 362 4.95 5.54 -26.70
N TYR A 363 6.15 5.48 -26.16
CA TYR A 363 6.60 4.42 -25.30
C TYR A 363 6.89 5.03 -23.92
N GLY A 364 6.25 4.51 -22.89
CA GLY A 364 6.46 4.92 -21.51
C GLY A 364 7.10 3.81 -20.71
N GLN A 365 8.10 4.15 -19.93
CA GLN A 365 8.86 3.23 -19.09
C GLN A 365 8.95 3.77 -17.67
N ILE A 366 8.72 2.89 -16.68
CA ILE A 366 8.94 3.15 -15.26
C ILE A 366 9.75 2.00 -14.71
N GLU A 367 10.88 2.27 -14.11
CA GLU A 367 11.64 1.28 -13.38
C GLU A 367 11.37 1.43 -11.88
N GLU A 368 10.88 0.37 -11.27
CA GLU A 368 10.55 0.36 -9.85
C GLU A 368 10.86 -1.00 -9.22
N GLY A 369 11.01 -0.98 -7.90
CA GLY A 369 11.11 -2.18 -7.07
C GLY A 369 10.30 -2.00 -5.81
N ARG A 370 9.86 -3.10 -5.20
CA ARG A 370 9.15 -3.08 -3.92
C ARG A 370 9.66 -4.14 -2.99
N VAL A 371 9.78 -3.77 -1.73
CA VAL A 371 10.24 -4.68 -0.67
C VAL A 371 9.49 -4.42 0.63
N VAL A 372 9.29 -5.50 1.37
CA VAL A 372 8.88 -5.45 2.77
C VAL A 372 10.08 -5.93 3.60
N LEU A 373 10.74 -4.99 4.28
CA LEU A 373 11.95 -5.28 5.06
C LEU A 373 11.62 -6.08 6.32
N ASP A 374 10.57 -5.68 7.02
CA ASP A 374 10.09 -6.36 8.22
C ASP A 374 8.59 -6.54 8.18
N ASN A 375 8.14 -7.79 8.20
CA ASN A 375 6.73 -8.14 8.14
C ASN A 375 5.98 -7.92 9.48
N ARG A 376 6.69 -7.55 10.56
CA ARG A 376 6.06 -7.17 11.84
C ARG A 376 5.21 -5.90 11.76
N VAL A 377 5.33 -5.14 10.68
CA VAL A 377 4.46 -3.97 10.40
C VAL A 377 3.08 -4.36 9.88
N LEU A 378 2.89 -5.63 9.53
CA LEU A 378 1.67 -6.15 8.94
C LEU A 378 0.91 -7.01 9.94
N LEU A 379 -0.38 -6.79 10.04
CA LEU A 379 -1.30 -7.53 10.89
C LEU A 379 -2.52 -7.94 10.08
N GLY A 380 -3.07 -9.11 10.36
CA GLY A 380 -4.24 -9.62 9.67
C GLY A 380 -5.39 -9.93 10.62
N LEU A 381 -6.60 -9.59 10.18
CA LEU A 381 -7.85 -10.01 10.82
C LEU A 381 -8.70 -10.72 9.77
N ILE A 382 -9.07 -11.95 10.02
CA ILE A 382 -9.88 -12.77 9.11
C ILE A 382 -11.32 -12.76 9.58
N LYS A 383 -12.21 -12.26 8.71
CA LYS A 383 -13.65 -12.36 8.85
C LYS A 383 -14.14 -13.54 8.03
N GLY A 384 -14.79 -14.51 8.65
CA GLY A 384 -15.24 -15.72 7.93
C GLY A 384 -15.87 -16.76 8.85
N GLN A 385 -16.12 -17.92 8.28
CA GLN A 385 -16.77 -19.06 8.99
C GLN A 385 -15.91 -19.65 10.11
#